data_560d67ee650b66db02f7c0314db7f45c
#
_entry.id   560d67ee650b66db02f7c0314db7f45c
#
_cell.length_a   1.000
_cell.length_b   1.000
_cell.length_c   1.000
_cell.angle_alpha   90.00
_cell.angle_beta   90.00
_cell.angle_gamma   90.00
#
_symmetry.space_group_name_H-M   'P 1'
#
loop_
_entity.id
_entity.type
_entity.pdbx_description
1 polymer ?
#
loop_
_entity_poly.entity_id
_entity_poly.type
_entity_poly.pdbx_seq_one_letter_code
_entity_poly.pdbx_strand_id
1 'polypeptide(L)'
;MVIDRETIIEPEHIDIILESGVQNILVHKEEPNQSDYSIIYNTLQKDPSNSEKEAVLYIYRQLRNADPADDASAREVINNLFFSEKRYDLGDVGRYRINRKLNLTTDMDVRVLTKEDIIEIIKYLIELINSKADVDDIDHLSNRRVRTVGEQLSNQFAIGLARMSRTIRERMNVRDNEVFTPIDLINAKTISSVINSFFGTNALSQFMDQTNPLAEITHKRRMSALGPGGLSRERAGFEVRDVHYTHYGRLCPIETPEGPNIGLISSLCVFAKINQLGFIETPYRKVANGKVDLSLIHI
;
A
#
# COMPACT_ATOMS: atom_id res chain seq x y z
N MET A 1 -18.66 -31.94 17.22
CA MET A 1 -17.31 -31.64 17.72
C MET A 1 -17.15 -32.34 19.03
N VAL A 2 -16.11 -33.12 19.23
CA VAL A 2 -15.99 -34.01 20.43
C VAL A 2 -15.42 -33.23 21.62
N ILE A 3 -14.54 -32.31 21.36
CA ILE A 3 -13.94 -31.36 22.32
C ILE A 3 -13.87 -30.01 21.64
N ASP A 4 -14.11 -28.94 22.40
CA ASP A 4 -14.06 -27.57 21.87
C ASP A 4 -12.65 -27.19 21.47
N ARG A 5 -12.60 -26.28 20.50
CA ARG A 5 -11.33 -25.73 19.99
C ARG A 5 -10.58 -25.01 21.12
N GLU A 6 -9.25 -25.11 21.14
CA GLU A 6 -8.38 -24.48 22.14
C GLU A 6 -8.63 -24.94 23.59
N THR A 7 -9.14 -26.15 23.78
CA THR A 7 -9.29 -26.75 25.11
C THR A 7 -7.98 -27.38 25.55
N ILE A 8 -7.57 -27.12 26.78
CA ILE A 8 -6.42 -27.82 27.39
C ILE A 8 -6.81 -29.28 27.60
N ILE A 9 -6.05 -30.20 27.00
CA ILE A 9 -6.32 -31.63 27.11
C ILE A 9 -5.95 -32.12 28.51
N GLU A 10 -6.96 -32.46 29.29
CA GLU A 10 -6.82 -33.08 30.62
C GLU A 10 -6.97 -34.60 30.50
N PRO A 11 -6.56 -35.36 31.52
CA PRO A 11 -6.67 -36.82 31.50
C PRO A 11 -8.10 -37.34 31.20
N GLU A 12 -9.13 -36.62 31.63
CA GLU A 12 -10.55 -36.94 31.39
C GLU A 12 -10.94 -36.87 29.92
N HIS A 13 -10.26 -36.02 29.14
CA HIS A 13 -10.52 -35.87 27.70
C HIS A 13 -9.93 -37.02 26.88
N ILE A 14 -8.96 -37.77 27.42
CA ILE A 14 -8.27 -38.84 26.68
C ILE A 14 -9.25 -39.97 26.31
N ASP A 15 -10.10 -40.38 27.24
CA ASP A 15 -11.07 -41.44 27.01
C ASP A 15 -12.09 -41.03 25.93
N ILE A 16 -12.54 -39.78 25.95
CA ILE A 16 -13.47 -39.22 24.97
C ILE A 16 -12.83 -39.17 23.57
N ILE A 17 -11.56 -38.81 23.49
CA ILE A 17 -10.80 -38.78 22.22
C ILE A 17 -10.65 -40.19 21.66
N LEU A 18 -10.27 -41.16 22.48
CA LEU A 18 -10.10 -42.56 22.10
C LEU A 18 -11.41 -43.19 21.62
N GLU A 19 -12.52 -42.94 22.32
CA GLU A 19 -13.84 -43.42 21.93
C GLU A 19 -14.35 -42.81 20.63
N SER A 20 -13.94 -41.60 20.30
CA SER A 20 -14.33 -40.92 19.07
C SER A 20 -13.65 -41.46 17.79
N GLY A 21 -12.66 -42.38 17.93
CA GLY A 21 -11.95 -42.98 16.80
C GLY A 21 -11.04 -42.03 16.02
N VAL A 22 -10.72 -40.86 16.55
CA VAL A 22 -9.82 -39.87 15.93
C VAL A 22 -8.39 -40.40 16.02
N GLN A 23 -7.72 -40.52 14.85
CA GLN A 23 -6.34 -41.03 14.78
C GLN A 23 -5.28 -39.94 14.99
N ASN A 24 -5.58 -38.70 14.62
CA ASN A 24 -4.66 -37.57 14.72
C ASN A 24 -5.36 -36.34 15.30
N ILE A 25 -4.72 -35.69 16.24
CA ILE A 25 -5.15 -34.40 16.81
C ILE A 25 -4.07 -33.36 16.53
N LEU A 26 -4.48 -32.13 16.23
CA LEU A 26 -3.59 -30.99 16.11
C LEU A 26 -3.39 -30.38 17.49
N VAL A 27 -2.16 -30.37 17.96
CA VAL A 27 -1.77 -29.73 19.23
C VAL A 27 -0.69 -28.69 19.00
N HIS A 28 -0.57 -27.74 19.90
CA HIS A 28 0.56 -26.79 19.89
C HIS A 28 1.87 -27.57 20.12
N LYS A 29 2.85 -27.36 19.25
CA LYS A 29 4.08 -28.16 19.20
C LYS A 29 5.03 -27.87 20.37
N GLU A 30 5.03 -26.67 20.87
CA GLU A 30 5.85 -26.18 22.00
C GLU A 30 4.99 -25.24 22.84
N GLU A 31 5.40 -24.99 24.10
CA GLU A 31 4.79 -23.89 24.84
C GLU A 31 5.10 -22.59 24.09
N PRO A 32 4.10 -22.00 23.39
CA PRO A 32 4.34 -20.75 22.71
C PRO A 32 4.74 -19.70 23.74
N ASN A 33 5.60 -18.78 23.34
CA ASN A 33 5.92 -17.65 24.20
C ASN A 33 4.60 -17.10 24.76
N GLN A 34 4.50 -17.02 26.09
CA GLN A 34 3.22 -16.80 26.79
C GLN A 34 2.41 -15.61 26.26
N SER A 35 3.10 -14.62 25.69
CA SER A 35 2.47 -13.47 25.03
C SER A 35 1.87 -13.81 23.66
N ASP A 36 2.56 -14.60 22.83
CA ASP A 36 2.08 -14.99 21.50
C ASP A 36 0.83 -15.87 21.63
N TYR A 37 0.88 -16.82 22.56
CA TYR A 37 -0.25 -17.69 22.85
C TYR A 37 -1.48 -16.91 23.33
N SER A 38 -1.31 -15.96 24.23
CA SER A 38 -2.43 -15.18 24.75
C SER A 38 -3.14 -14.37 23.67
N ILE A 39 -2.41 -13.82 22.69
CA ILE A 39 -2.98 -13.05 21.58
C ILE A 39 -3.80 -13.97 20.69
N ILE A 40 -3.22 -15.09 20.25
CA ILE A 40 -3.88 -16.05 19.37
C ILE A 40 -5.10 -16.67 20.08
N TYR A 41 -4.91 -17.11 21.32
CA TYR A 41 -5.97 -17.72 22.13
C TYR A 41 -7.16 -16.76 22.34
N ASN A 42 -6.90 -15.52 22.74
CA ASN A 42 -7.94 -14.51 22.91
C ASN A 42 -8.67 -14.19 21.59
N THR A 43 -7.97 -14.22 20.48
CA THR A 43 -8.57 -14.00 19.15
C THR A 43 -9.48 -15.16 18.79
N LEU A 44 -9.04 -16.40 19.00
CA LEU A 44 -9.81 -17.60 18.71
C LEU A 44 -11.02 -17.75 19.63
N GLN A 45 -10.90 -17.36 20.90
CA GLN A 45 -12.04 -17.36 21.83
C GLN A 45 -13.11 -16.32 21.47
N LYS A 46 -12.71 -15.19 20.92
CA LYS A 46 -13.64 -14.14 20.49
C LYS A 46 -14.22 -14.37 19.11
N ASP A 47 -13.69 -15.33 18.37
CA ASP A 47 -14.19 -15.69 17.05
C ASP A 47 -15.52 -16.48 17.18
N PRO A 48 -16.65 -15.92 16.75
CA PRO A 48 -17.93 -16.59 16.84
C PRO A 48 -18.12 -17.68 15.78
N SER A 49 -17.16 -17.86 14.87
CA SER A 49 -17.28 -18.77 13.74
C SER A 49 -16.59 -20.11 13.99
N ASN A 50 -17.33 -21.21 13.81
CA ASN A 50 -16.81 -22.58 13.90
C ASN A 50 -16.58 -23.24 12.54
N SER A 51 -16.99 -22.59 11.46
CA SER A 51 -16.84 -23.10 10.10
C SER A 51 -16.49 -22.00 9.12
N GLU A 52 -15.89 -22.37 7.99
CA GLU A 52 -15.57 -21.42 6.91
C GLU A 52 -16.82 -20.67 6.43
N LYS A 53 -17.96 -21.34 6.36
CA LYS A 53 -19.23 -20.70 5.95
C LYS A 53 -19.66 -19.62 6.93
N GLU A 54 -19.63 -19.93 8.22
CA GLU A 54 -19.96 -18.96 9.27
C GLU A 54 -19.01 -17.77 9.27
N ALA A 55 -17.71 -18.02 9.09
CA ALA A 55 -16.70 -16.95 8.97
C ALA A 55 -16.99 -16.03 7.79
N VAL A 56 -17.31 -16.58 6.61
CA VAL A 56 -17.65 -15.80 5.40
C VAL A 56 -18.90 -14.96 5.63
N LEU A 57 -19.95 -15.53 6.25
CA LEU A 57 -21.17 -14.79 6.58
C LEU A 57 -20.91 -13.68 7.60
N TYR A 58 -20.10 -13.96 8.62
CA TYR A 58 -19.75 -12.98 9.64
C TYR A 58 -18.95 -11.80 9.03
N ILE A 59 -17.95 -12.09 8.21
CA ILE A 59 -17.16 -11.05 7.51
C ILE A 59 -18.06 -10.22 6.59
N TYR A 60 -18.97 -10.87 5.85
CA TYR A 60 -19.89 -10.16 4.97
C TYR A 60 -20.78 -9.19 5.75
N ARG A 61 -21.37 -9.63 6.88
CA ARG A 61 -22.19 -8.79 7.76
C ARG A 61 -21.42 -7.57 8.26
N GLN A 62 -20.17 -7.76 8.67
CA GLN A 62 -19.32 -6.66 9.12
C GLN A 62 -19.02 -5.65 7.99
N LEU A 63 -18.84 -6.12 6.76
CA LEU A 63 -18.53 -5.26 5.61
C LEU A 63 -19.75 -4.53 5.04
N ARG A 64 -20.93 -5.16 5.08
CA ARG A 64 -22.12 -4.67 4.40
C ARG A 64 -23.25 -4.24 5.33
N ASN A 65 -23.16 -4.54 6.62
CA ASN A 65 -24.23 -4.36 7.62
C ASN A 65 -25.58 -4.98 7.19
N ALA A 66 -25.52 -6.07 6.42
CA ALA A 66 -26.68 -6.80 5.89
C ALA A 66 -26.37 -8.28 5.74
N ASP A 67 -27.38 -9.10 5.69
CA ASP A 67 -27.23 -10.52 5.39
C ASP A 67 -27.03 -10.74 3.88
N PRO A 68 -26.15 -11.68 3.48
CA PRO A 68 -25.99 -12.01 2.06
C PRO A 68 -27.19 -12.80 1.55
N ALA A 69 -27.44 -12.72 0.24
CA ALA A 69 -28.49 -13.50 -0.41
C ALA A 69 -28.16 -15.02 -0.41
N ASP A 70 -26.87 -15.33 -0.59
CA ASP A 70 -26.33 -16.68 -0.58
C ASP A 70 -24.84 -16.69 -0.21
N ASP A 71 -24.29 -17.87 0.08
CA ASP A 71 -22.87 -18.06 0.42
C ASP A 71 -21.94 -17.66 -0.73
N ALA A 72 -22.37 -17.85 -1.97
CA ALA A 72 -21.57 -17.53 -3.14
C ALA A 72 -21.37 -16.01 -3.29
N SER A 73 -22.43 -15.24 -3.11
CA SER A 73 -22.37 -13.76 -3.12
C SER A 73 -21.49 -13.23 -2.00
N ALA A 74 -21.53 -13.83 -0.82
CA ALA A 74 -20.68 -13.44 0.30
C ALA A 74 -19.19 -13.68 -0.02
N ARG A 75 -18.85 -14.86 -0.54
CA ARG A 75 -17.48 -15.19 -0.98
C ARG A 75 -16.99 -14.28 -2.10
N GLU A 76 -17.86 -13.97 -3.06
CA GLU A 76 -17.52 -13.07 -4.15
C GLU A 76 -17.16 -11.67 -3.65
N VAL A 77 -17.90 -11.12 -2.68
CA VAL A 77 -17.62 -9.80 -2.09
C VAL A 77 -16.26 -9.79 -1.41
N ILE A 78 -15.93 -10.83 -0.61
CA ILE A 78 -14.63 -10.93 0.06
C ILE A 78 -13.50 -11.10 -0.96
N ASN A 79 -13.69 -11.98 -1.94
CA ASN A 79 -12.71 -12.21 -3.00
C ASN A 79 -12.43 -10.94 -3.80
N ASN A 80 -13.48 -10.19 -4.14
CA ASN A 80 -13.36 -8.94 -4.88
C ASN A 80 -12.67 -7.84 -4.05
N LEU A 81 -12.73 -7.90 -2.73
CA LEU A 81 -12.12 -6.89 -1.86
C LEU A 81 -10.59 -7.01 -1.78
N PHE A 82 -10.06 -8.23 -1.74
CA PHE A 82 -8.63 -8.48 -1.46
C PHE A 82 -7.88 -9.25 -2.55
N PHE A 83 -8.57 -10.13 -3.30
CA PHE A 83 -7.94 -11.13 -4.14
C PHE A 83 -8.28 -10.97 -5.64
N SER A 84 -9.08 -9.98 -6.01
CA SER A 84 -9.49 -9.77 -7.40
C SER A 84 -8.70 -8.63 -8.05
N GLU A 85 -7.98 -8.93 -9.12
CA GLU A 85 -7.24 -7.95 -9.93
C GLU A 85 -8.13 -6.83 -10.51
N LYS A 86 -9.44 -7.08 -10.63
CA LYS A 86 -10.39 -6.08 -11.13
C LYS A 86 -10.69 -4.96 -10.15
N ARG A 87 -10.51 -5.20 -8.86
CA ARG A 87 -10.91 -4.29 -7.79
C ARG A 87 -9.81 -3.91 -6.83
N TYR A 88 -8.81 -4.76 -6.69
CA TYR A 88 -7.67 -4.55 -5.80
C TYR A 88 -6.38 -4.50 -6.61
N ASP A 89 -5.61 -3.47 -6.45
CA ASP A 89 -4.30 -3.31 -7.07
C ASP A 89 -3.30 -2.79 -6.03
N LEU A 90 -2.40 -3.67 -5.65
CA LEU A 90 -1.32 -3.34 -4.72
C LEU A 90 -0.27 -2.42 -5.36
N GLY A 91 -0.18 -2.47 -6.69
CA GLY A 91 0.87 -1.80 -7.45
C GLY A 91 2.25 -2.42 -7.23
N ASP A 92 3.19 -2.08 -8.08
CA ASP A 92 4.56 -2.61 -8.04
C ASP A 92 5.27 -2.20 -6.74
N VAL A 93 5.06 -0.96 -6.30
CA VAL A 93 5.64 -0.42 -5.06
C VAL A 93 5.11 -1.14 -3.82
N GLY A 94 3.80 -1.42 -3.78
CA GLY A 94 3.18 -2.14 -2.68
C GLY A 94 3.72 -3.57 -2.58
N ARG A 95 3.78 -4.30 -3.71
CA ARG A 95 4.34 -5.66 -3.76
C ARG A 95 5.82 -5.67 -3.34
N TYR A 96 6.62 -4.77 -3.88
CA TYR A 96 8.02 -4.63 -3.49
C TYR A 96 8.19 -4.41 -1.97
N ARG A 97 7.37 -3.53 -1.39
CA ARG A 97 7.46 -3.23 0.04
C ARG A 97 7.05 -4.38 0.93
N ILE A 98 5.95 -5.08 0.60
CA ILE A 98 5.51 -6.26 1.35
C ILE A 98 6.57 -7.34 1.29
N ASN A 99 7.06 -7.67 0.10
CA ASN A 99 8.10 -8.69 -0.07
C ASN A 99 9.37 -8.35 0.74
N ARG A 100 9.82 -7.10 0.65
CA ARG A 100 11.04 -6.68 1.37
C ARG A 100 10.85 -6.67 2.88
N LYS A 101 9.69 -6.20 3.36
CA LYS A 101 9.39 -6.07 4.79
C LYS A 101 9.22 -7.43 5.47
N LEU A 102 8.51 -8.32 4.82
CA LEU A 102 8.15 -9.64 5.35
C LEU A 102 9.06 -10.76 4.84
N ASN A 103 10.13 -10.43 4.11
CA ASN A 103 11.07 -11.38 3.48
C ASN A 103 10.37 -12.44 2.60
N LEU A 104 9.34 -12.01 1.87
CA LEU A 104 8.61 -12.86 0.95
C LEU A 104 9.27 -12.91 -0.43
N THR A 105 9.11 -14.04 -1.10
CA THR A 105 9.62 -14.27 -2.46
C THR A 105 8.52 -14.28 -3.52
N THR A 106 7.36 -13.70 -3.19
CA THR A 106 6.22 -13.61 -4.11
C THR A 106 6.61 -12.80 -5.35
N ASP A 107 6.17 -13.26 -6.53
CA ASP A 107 6.46 -12.61 -7.79
C ASP A 107 5.94 -11.16 -7.81
N MET A 108 6.72 -10.28 -8.43
CA MET A 108 6.38 -8.85 -8.55
C MET A 108 5.15 -8.62 -9.42
N ASP A 109 4.83 -9.54 -10.31
CA ASP A 109 3.64 -9.46 -11.16
C ASP A 109 2.34 -9.74 -10.41
N VAL A 110 2.40 -10.31 -9.21
CA VAL A 110 1.23 -10.57 -8.37
C VAL A 110 0.79 -9.27 -7.69
N ARG A 111 -0.24 -8.63 -8.22
CA ARG A 111 -0.73 -7.32 -7.78
C ARG A 111 -1.90 -7.38 -6.79
N VAL A 112 -2.28 -8.57 -6.36
CA VAL A 112 -3.31 -8.82 -5.34
C VAL A 112 -2.69 -9.41 -4.08
N LEU A 113 -3.39 -9.33 -2.95
CA LEU A 113 -2.94 -10.00 -1.74
C LEU A 113 -3.03 -11.53 -1.90
N THR A 114 -2.07 -12.23 -1.32
CA THR A 114 -2.09 -13.68 -1.19
C THR A 114 -2.44 -14.08 0.25
N LYS A 115 -2.81 -15.34 0.46
CA LYS A 115 -3.02 -15.85 1.82
C LYS A 115 -1.73 -15.80 2.66
N GLU A 116 -0.60 -16.05 2.01
CA GLU A 116 0.71 -15.97 2.65
C GLU A 116 1.04 -14.55 3.12
N ASP A 117 0.73 -13.54 2.30
CA ASP A 117 0.90 -12.14 2.69
C ASP A 117 0.14 -11.84 4.00
N ILE A 118 -1.11 -12.29 4.10
CA ILE A 118 -1.96 -12.04 5.27
C ILE A 118 -1.38 -12.72 6.52
N ILE A 119 -0.94 -13.97 6.39
CA ILE A 119 -0.35 -14.74 7.49
C ILE A 119 0.93 -14.04 7.99
N GLU A 120 1.83 -13.67 7.09
CA GLU A 120 3.08 -13.01 7.47
C GLU A 120 2.87 -11.59 8.02
N ILE A 121 1.84 -10.86 7.55
CA ILE A 121 1.43 -9.58 8.14
C ILE A 121 0.99 -9.78 9.59
N ILE A 122 0.15 -10.77 9.86
CA ILE A 122 -0.34 -11.06 11.23
C ILE A 122 0.84 -11.47 12.12
N LYS A 123 1.71 -12.34 11.64
CA LYS A 123 2.93 -12.76 12.35
C LYS A 123 3.81 -11.55 12.71
N TYR A 124 4.05 -10.67 11.73
CA TYR A 124 4.84 -9.46 11.96
C TYR A 124 4.18 -8.52 13.00
N LEU A 125 2.84 -8.39 12.98
CA LEU A 125 2.12 -7.62 14.00
C LEU A 125 2.29 -8.21 15.41
N ILE A 126 2.27 -9.53 15.54
CA ILE A 126 2.53 -10.21 16.82
C ILE A 126 3.97 -9.98 17.28
N GLU A 127 4.93 -10.03 16.36
CA GLU A 127 6.34 -9.74 16.66
C GLU A 127 6.54 -8.29 17.15
N LEU A 128 5.82 -7.32 16.57
CA LEU A 128 5.82 -5.92 17.02
C LEU A 128 5.26 -5.77 18.44
N ILE A 129 4.13 -6.43 18.75
CA ILE A 129 3.53 -6.40 20.09
C ILE A 129 4.50 -6.96 21.14
N ASN A 130 5.25 -7.99 20.78
CA ASN A 130 6.22 -8.65 21.64
C ASN A 130 7.59 -7.96 21.66
N SER A 131 7.74 -6.81 21.05
CA SER A 131 9.01 -6.08 20.93
C SER A 131 10.16 -6.89 20.32
N LYS A 132 9.82 -7.86 19.46
CA LYS A 132 10.78 -8.65 18.67
C LYS A 132 11.12 -7.98 17.33
N ALA A 133 10.30 -7.01 16.92
CA ALA A 133 10.49 -6.20 15.72
C ALA A 133 10.34 -4.72 16.07
N ASP A 134 10.99 -3.87 15.30
CA ASP A 134 10.93 -2.42 15.47
C ASP A 134 9.83 -1.80 14.61
N VAL A 135 9.23 -0.73 15.15
CA VAL A 135 8.28 0.09 14.42
C VAL A 135 9.02 0.87 13.34
N ASP A 136 8.42 0.97 12.15
CA ASP A 136 8.99 1.73 11.05
C ASP A 136 9.08 3.22 11.36
N ASP A 137 10.23 3.79 11.05
CA ASP A 137 10.38 5.24 11.00
C ASP A 137 9.67 5.80 9.75
N ILE A 138 8.61 6.57 9.99
CA ILE A 138 7.75 7.13 8.93
C ILE A 138 8.49 8.15 8.08
N ASP A 139 9.44 8.90 8.67
CA ASP A 139 10.17 9.97 7.99
C ASP A 139 11.41 9.48 7.26
N HIS A 140 11.80 8.24 7.48
CA HIS A 140 12.88 7.61 6.74
C HIS A 140 12.56 7.57 5.23
N LEU A 141 13.46 8.03 4.36
CA LEU A 141 13.23 8.12 2.92
C LEU A 141 13.03 6.75 2.21
N SER A 142 13.31 5.63 2.88
CA SER A 142 12.89 4.31 2.40
C SER A 142 11.38 4.05 2.58
N ASN A 143 10.73 4.79 3.45
CA ASN A 143 9.29 4.70 3.73
C ASN A 143 8.50 5.81 3.06
N ARG A 144 9.17 6.88 2.66
CA ARG A 144 8.61 8.09 2.07
C ARG A 144 9.07 8.21 0.62
N ARG A 145 8.17 7.96 -0.33
CA ARG A 145 8.47 7.99 -1.75
C ARG A 145 7.97 9.26 -2.43
N VAL A 146 8.55 9.59 -3.57
CA VAL A 146 8.14 10.71 -4.41
C VAL A 146 7.20 10.22 -5.49
N ARG A 147 6.07 10.90 -5.65
CA ARG A 147 5.17 10.70 -6.79
C ARG A 147 5.56 11.68 -7.89
N THR A 148 6.13 11.16 -8.95
CA THR A 148 6.57 11.97 -10.09
C THR A 148 5.38 12.54 -10.87
N VAL A 149 5.63 13.57 -11.66
CA VAL A 149 4.61 14.16 -12.55
C VAL A 149 4.04 13.11 -13.52
N GLY A 150 4.91 12.23 -14.04
CA GLY A 150 4.50 11.15 -14.94
C GLY A 150 3.49 10.19 -14.27
N GLU A 151 3.73 9.78 -13.03
CA GLU A 151 2.79 8.95 -12.26
C GLU A 151 1.46 9.67 -12.04
N GLN A 152 1.50 10.94 -11.67
CA GLN A 152 0.29 11.72 -11.43
C GLN A 152 -0.54 11.90 -12.71
N LEU A 153 0.12 12.18 -13.84
CA LEU A 153 -0.55 12.28 -15.14
C LEU A 153 -1.13 10.94 -15.61
N SER A 154 -0.40 9.84 -15.41
CA SER A 154 -0.88 8.49 -15.71
C SER A 154 -2.18 8.19 -14.96
N ASN A 155 -2.25 8.54 -13.67
CA ASN A 155 -3.47 8.37 -12.87
C ASN A 155 -4.63 9.23 -13.41
N GLN A 156 -4.37 10.48 -13.82
CA GLN A 156 -5.42 11.33 -14.42
C GLN A 156 -5.89 10.77 -15.77
N PHE A 157 -4.96 10.26 -16.56
CA PHE A 157 -5.29 9.64 -17.83
C PHE A 157 -6.15 8.38 -17.64
N ALA A 158 -5.82 7.55 -16.67
CA ALA A 158 -6.63 6.37 -16.30
C ALA A 158 -8.05 6.76 -15.86
N ILE A 159 -8.21 7.83 -15.07
CA ILE A 159 -9.53 8.38 -14.71
C ILE A 159 -10.30 8.83 -15.96
N GLY A 160 -9.65 9.52 -16.87
CA GLY A 160 -10.24 9.95 -18.15
C GLY A 160 -10.72 8.78 -18.99
N LEU A 161 -9.90 7.73 -19.11
CA LEU A 161 -10.25 6.50 -19.83
C LEU A 161 -11.42 5.75 -19.17
N ALA A 162 -11.42 5.65 -17.83
CA ALA A 162 -12.51 5.00 -17.11
C ALA A 162 -13.86 5.72 -17.32
N ARG A 163 -13.86 7.06 -17.28
CA ARG A 163 -15.05 7.88 -17.60
C ARG A 163 -15.51 7.67 -19.05
N MET A 164 -14.58 7.66 -20.00
CA MET A 164 -14.88 7.42 -21.40
C MET A 164 -15.45 6.01 -21.62
N SER A 165 -14.84 4.99 -21.03
CA SER A 165 -15.33 3.60 -21.07
C SER A 165 -16.77 3.48 -20.55
N ARG A 166 -17.07 4.15 -19.44
CA ARG A 166 -18.43 4.19 -18.88
C ARG A 166 -19.42 4.83 -19.86
N THR A 167 -19.09 5.97 -20.43
CA THR A 167 -19.94 6.67 -21.39
C THR A 167 -20.18 5.84 -22.66
N ILE A 168 -19.15 5.13 -23.15
CA ILE A 168 -19.28 4.22 -24.28
C ILE A 168 -20.28 3.11 -23.96
N ARG A 169 -20.16 2.45 -22.81
CA ARG A 169 -21.11 1.39 -22.39
C ARG A 169 -22.53 1.92 -22.28
N GLU A 170 -22.73 3.10 -21.67
CA GLU A 170 -24.04 3.74 -21.56
C GLU A 170 -24.64 4.01 -22.94
N ARG A 171 -23.85 4.53 -23.89
CA ARG A 171 -24.32 4.77 -25.26
C ARG A 171 -24.66 3.49 -26.02
N MET A 172 -23.86 2.44 -25.85
CA MET A 172 -24.13 1.13 -26.46
C MET A 172 -25.42 0.51 -25.92
N ASN A 173 -25.68 0.63 -24.62
CA ASN A 173 -26.88 0.06 -24.00
C ASN A 173 -28.19 0.78 -24.40
N VAL A 174 -28.11 2.06 -24.73
CA VAL A 174 -29.30 2.88 -25.09
C VAL A 174 -29.73 2.67 -26.52
N ARG A 175 -28.86 2.20 -27.42
CA ARG A 175 -29.10 2.13 -28.88
C ARG A 175 -28.99 0.71 -29.38
N ASP A 176 -29.93 -0.15 -29.01
CA ASP A 176 -29.88 -1.61 -29.27
C ASP A 176 -29.90 -2.02 -30.77
N ASN A 177 -30.22 -1.14 -31.75
CA ASN A 177 -30.44 -1.54 -33.12
C ASN A 177 -29.75 -0.65 -34.17
N GLU A 178 -28.79 0.18 -33.83
CA GLU A 178 -28.08 1.04 -34.77
C GLU A 178 -26.67 0.54 -35.08
N VAL A 179 -26.24 0.71 -36.34
CA VAL A 179 -24.83 0.45 -36.72
C VAL A 179 -23.98 1.63 -36.22
N PHE A 180 -23.09 1.37 -35.29
CA PHE A 180 -22.20 2.40 -34.72
C PHE A 180 -20.86 2.41 -35.41
N THR A 181 -20.31 3.61 -35.56
CA THR A 181 -18.88 3.79 -35.82
C THR A 181 -18.16 4.12 -34.47
N PRO A 182 -16.87 3.79 -34.33
CA PRO A 182 -16.10 4.19 -33.15
C PRO A 182 -16.14 5.70 -32.87
N ILE A 183 -16.27 6.52 -33.90
CA ILE A 183 -16.33 7.99 -33.80
C ILE A 183 -17.59 8.44 -33.04
N ASP A 184 -18.73 7.75 -33.25
CA ASP A 184 -20.00 8.08 -32.62
C ASP A 184 -19.99 7.77 -31.10
N LEU A 185 -19.19 6.80 -30.70
CA LEU A 185 -19.08 6.34 -29.31
C LEU A 185 -18.03 7.09 -28.53
N ILE A 186 -16.89 7.43 -29.15
CA ILE A 186 -15.73 8.01 -28.50
C ILE A 186 -15.85 9.54 -28.38
N ASN A 187 -15.69 10.07 -27.17
CA ASN A 187 -15.61 11.50 -26.93
C ASN A 187 -14.24 11.88 -26.35
N ALA A 188 -13.34 12.35 -27.20
CA ALA A 188 -11.99 12.76 -26.81
C ALA A 188 -11.98 13.93 -25.81
N LYS A 189 -13.03 14.75 -25.77
CA LYS A 189 -13.15 15.87 -24.80
C LYS A 189 -13.15 15.38 -23.35
N THR A 190 -13.59 14.16 -23.09
CA THR A 190 -13.58 13.56 -21.76
C THR A 190 -12.16 13.46 -21.18
N ILE A 191 -11.20 13.02 -22.00
CA ILE A 191 -9.79 12.92 -21.58
C ILE A 191 -9.17 14.32 -21.50
N SER A 192 -9.35 15.13 -22.54
CA SER A 192 -8.79 16.50 -22.58
C SER A 192 -9.25 17.34 -21.40
N SER A 193 -10.51 17.23 -20.98
CA SER A 193 -11.03 17.97 -19.83
C SER A 193 -10.39 17.56 -18.50
N VAL A 194 -10.10 16.28 -18.32
CA VAL A 194 -9.43 15.79 -17.10
C VAL A 194 -8.00 16.30 -17.03
N ILE A 195 -7.27 16.24 -18.15
CA ILE A 195 -5.88 16.72 -18.20
C ILE A 195 -5.81 18.25 -18.04
N ASN A 196 -6.68 18.99 -18.71
CA ASN A 196 -6.75 20.45 -18.55
C ASN A 196 -7.13 20.86 -17.13
N SER A 197 -8.04 20.13 -16.49
CA SER A 197 -8.39 20.35 -15.09
C SER A 197 -7.21 20.09 -14.18
N PHE A 198 -6.44 19.05 -14.41
CA PHE A 198 -5.22 18.78 -13.63
C PHE A 198 -4.24 19.95 -13.70
N PHE A 199 -3.88 20.41 -14.89
CA PHE A 199 -2.96 21.55 -15.03
C PHE A 199 -3.55 22.87 -14.55
N GLY A 200 -4.85 23.07 -14.59
CA GLY A 200 -5.51 24.30 -14.17
C GLY A 200 -5.79 24.40 -12.67
N THR A 201 -5.99 23.29 -11.97
CA THR A 201 -6.46 23.29 -10.56
C THR A 201 -5.55 22.59 -9.57
N ASN A 202 -4.57 21.78 -10.03
CA ASN A 202 -3.66 21.09 -9.12
C ASN A 202 -2.68 22.08 -8.47
N ALA A 203 -2.56 22.04 -7.15
CA ALA A 203 -1.64 22.90 -6.40
C ALA A 203 -0.15 22.73 -6.77
N LEU A 204 0.23 21.59 -7.37
CA LEU A 204 1.57 21.32 -7.86
C LEU A 204 1.82 21.86 -9.27
N SER A 205 0.77 22.24 -10.01
CA SER A 205 0.87 22.92 -11.28
C SER A 205 1.01 24.43 -11.01
N GLN A 206 2.23 24.92 -11.16
CA GLN A 206 2.59 26.30 -10.80
C GLN A 206 3.16 27.03 -12.00
N PHE A 207 3.09 28.35 -11.97
CA PHE A 207 3.80 29.21 -12.93
C PHE A 207 5.31 29.02 -12.73
N MET A 208 6.01 28.69 -13.81
CA MET A 208 7.44 28.36 -13.73
C MET A 208 8.27 29.63 -13.48
N ASP A 209 9.22 29.55 -12.57
CA ASP A 209 10.23 30.57 -12.38
C ASP A 209 11.24 30.50 -13.53
N GLN A 210 11.31 31.56 -14.31
CA GLN A 210 12.16 31.69 -15.50
C GLN A 210 13.10 32.89 -15.42
N THR A 211 13.45 33.36 -14.24
CA THR A 211 14.35 34.47 -14.03
C THR A 211 15.73 34.20 -14.66
N ASN A 212 16.20 32.97 -14.53
CA ASN A 212 17.40 32.46 -15.17
C ASN A 212 17.32 30.96 -15.37
N PRO A 213 18.17 30.32 -16.19
CA PRO A 213 18.12 28.87 -16.42
C PRO A 213 18.26 28.01 -15.15
N LEU A 214 19.05 28.48 -14.17
CA LEU A 214 19.20 27.75 -12.90
C LEU A 214 17.92 27.77 -12.07
N ALA A 215 17.22 28.91 -12.01
CA ALA A 215 15.93 29.02 -11.32
C ALA A 215 14.89 28.08 -11.93
N GLU A 216 14.86 27.93 -13.24
CA GLU A 216 14.01 27.02 -13.97
C GLU A 216 14.28 25.55 -13.59
N ILE A 217 15.53 25.11 -13.60
CA ILE A 217 15.94 23.76 -13.24
C ILE A 217 15.60 23.48 -11.77
N THR A 218 15.91 24.42 -10.88
CA THR A 218 15.61 24.28 -9.44
C THR A 218 14.11 24.15 -9.19
N HIS A 219 13.29 24.93 -9.87
CA HIS A 219 11.83 24.83 -9.76
C HIS A 219 11.31 23.46 -10.21
N LYS A 220 11.84 22.91 -11.31
CA LYS A 220 11.48 21.57 -11.80
C LYS A 220 11.91 20.43 -10.88
N ARG A 221 12.95 20.63 -10.07
CA ARG A 221 13.48 19.65 -9.11
C ARG A 221 12.93 19.82 -7.69
N ARG A 222 11.98 20.72 -7.51
CA ARG A 222 11.32 20.96 -6.22
C ARG A 222 10.35 19.86 -5.89
N MET A 223 10.30 19.49 -4.62
CA MET A 223 9.37 18.50 -4.08
C MET A 223 8.49 19.15 -3.04
N SER A 224 7.23 18.73 -3.00
CA SER A 224 6.24 19.19 -2.04
C SER A 224 5.64 18.03 -1.28
N ALA A 225 5.54 18.15 0.04
CA ALA A 225 4.77 17.22 0.88
C ALA A 225 3.27 17.54 0.86
N LEU A 226 2.90 18.67 0.26
CA LEU A 226 1.52 19.16 0.14
C LEU A 226 0.85 18.63 -1.13
N GLY A 227 -0.46 18.76 -1.20
CA GLY A 227 -1.23 18.44 -2.39
C GLY A 227 -2.05 17.15 -2.26
N PRO A 228 -2.68 16.69 -3.35
CA PRO A 228 -3.54 15.51 -3.34
C PRO A 228 -2.80 14.25 -2.90
N GLY A 229 -3.27 13.64 -1.80
CA GLY A 229 -2.63 12.47 -1.19
C GLY A 229 -1.42 12.78 -0.32
N GLY A 230 -1.09 14.07 -0.11
CA GLY A 230 -0.06 14.55 0.80
C GLY A 230 -0.62 15.08 2.13
N LEU A 231 0.22 15.86 2.82
CA LEU A 231 -0.11 16.46 4.10
C LEU A 231 -0.83 17.80 3.92
N SER A 232 -1.62 18.18 4.92
CA SER A 232 -2.07 19.58 5.07
C SER A 232 -1.11 20.33 6.00
N ARG A 233 -0.99 21.65 5.80
CA ARG A 233 -0.08 22.49 6.60
C ARG A 233 -0.38 22.42 8.09
N GLU A 234 -1.66 22.35 8.44
CA GLU A 234 -2.16 22.35 9.83
C GLU A 234 -1.87 21.01 10.53
N ARG A 235 -1.82 19.91 9.76
CA ARG A 235 -1.59 18.56 10.28
C ARG A 235 -0.11 18.14 10.27
N ALA A 236 0.74 18.91 9.62
CA ALA A 236 2.16 18.63 9.57
C ALA A 236 2.84 19.09 10.86
N GLY A 237 3.22 18.13 11.71
CA GLY A 237 4.00 18.37 12.94
C GLY A 237 5.44 18.77 12.66
N PHE A 238 6.22 18.98 13.72
CA PHE A 238 7.64 19.32 13.61
C PHE A 238 8.47 18.19 13.00
N GLU A 239 8.18 16.94 13.35
CA GLU A 239 8.94 15.76 12.90
C GLU A 239 9.02 15.66 11.37
N VAL A 240 7.90 15.92 10.67
CA VAL A 240 7.84 15.88 9.20
C VAL A 240 8.61 17.05 8.55
N ARG A 241 8.82 18.15 9.29
CA ARG A 241 9.49 19.37 8.82
C ARG A 241 10.98 19.35 9.08
N ASP A 242 11.41 18.52 10.02
CA ASP A 242 12.81 18.40 10.40
C ASP A 242 13.66 17.69 9.35
N VAL A 243 14.96 17.90 9.45
CA VAL A 243 15.94 17.20 8.60
C VAL A 243 16.23 15.83 9.17
N HIS A 244 15.90 14.79 8.41
CA HIS A 244 16.20 13.42 8.77
C HIS A 244 17.60 13.00 8.27
N TYR A 245 18.28 12.08 8.97
CA TYR A 245 19.59 11.57 8.57
C TYR A 245 19.62 11.02 7.13
N THR A 246 18.51 10.41 6.66
CA THR A 246 18.40 9.89 5.29
C THR A 246 18.34 10.97 4.21
N HIS A 247 18.17 12.25 4.60
CA HIS A 247 18.23 13.37 3.65
C HIS A 247 19.64 13.59 3.09
N TYR A 248 20.68 13.07 3.74
CA TYR A 248 22.04 13.25 3.29
C TYR A 248 22.25 12.80 1.83
N GLY A 249 22.71 13.71 1.00
CA GLY A 249 22.92 13.50 -0.44
C GLY A 249 21.64 13.43 -1.28
N ARG A 250 20.44 13.43 -0.67
CA ARG A 250 19.14 13.30 -1.34
C ARG A 250 18.34 14.59 -1.36
N LEU A 251 18.15 15.19 -0.20
CA LEU A 251 17.39 16.42 -0.02
C LEU A 251 18.30 17.52 0.53
N CYS A 252 18.18 18.73 0.00
CA CYS A 252 18.91 19.87 0.54
C CYS A 252 18.32 20.27 1.91
N PRO A 253 19.13 20.31 2.98
CA PRO A 253 18.62 20.65 4.31
C PRO A 253 18.38 22.16 4.48
N ILE A 254 18.86 23.00 3.57
CA ILE A 254 18.83 24.46 3.68
C ILE A 254 17.78 25.06 2.75
N GLU A 255 17.60 24.52 1.56
CA GLU A 255 16.68 25.06 0.56
C GLU A 255 15.23 24.67 0.88
N THR A 256 14.59 25.46 1.73
CA THR A 256 13.19 25.36 2.11
C THR A 256 12.61 26.75 2.30
N PRO A 257 11.30 26.98 2.03
CA PRO A 257 10.66 28.26 2.32
C PRO A 257 10.65 28.59 3.81
N GLU A 258 10.63 29.86 4.13
CA GLU A 258 10.32 30.35 5.48
C GLU A 258 8.80 30.39 5.73
N GLY A 259 8.39 30.28 6.99
CA GLY A 259 7.00 30.37 7.40
C GLY A 259 6.23 29.04 7.36
N PRO A 260 4.92 29.05 7.02
CA PRO A 260 4.04 27.87 7.16
C PRO A 260 4.44 26.65 6.36
N ASN A 261 5.22 26.82 5.30
CA ASN A 261 5.67 25.76 4.41
C ASN A 261 7.08 25.24 4.71
N ILE A 262 7.70 25.68 5.79
CA ILE A 262 9.05 25.24 6.17
C ILE A 262 9.09 23.70 6.30
N GLY A 263 10.11 23.08 5.71
CA GLY A 263 10.29 21.62 5.72
C GLY A 263 9.31 20.83 4.84
N LEU A 264 8.21 21.44 4.37
CA LEU A 264 7.20 20.76 3.52
C LEU A 264 7.49 20.91 2.02
N ILE A 265 8.29 21.89 1.66
CA ILE A 265 8.78 22.11 0.30
C ILE A 265 10.30 22.04 0.36
N SER A 266 10.89 21.15 -0.40
CA SER A 266 12.32 20.87 -0.42
C SER A 266 12.80 20.67 -1.84
N SER A 267 14.11 20.67 -2.03
CA SER A 267 14.76 20.48 -3.32
C SER A 267 15.66 19.25 -3.30
N LEU A 268 15.74 18.56 -4.44
CA LEU A 268 16.66 17.44 -4.62
C LEU A 268 18.11 17.94 -4.66
N CYS A 269 19.02 17.23 -4.00
CA CYS A 269 20.45 17.41 -4.16
C CYS A 269 20.88 17.17 -5.60
N VAL A 270 22.02 17.74 -6.00
CA VAL A 270 22.49 17.75 -7.39
C VAL A 270 22.55 16.36 -8.02
N PHE A 271 23.11 15.38 -7.31
CA PHE A 271 23.26 14.00 -7.80
C PHE A 271 22.12 13.07 -7.43
N ALA A 272 21.14 13.55 -6.68
CA ALA A 272 19.99 12.75 -6.32
C ALA A 272 19.09 12.44 -7.53
N LYS A 273 18.65 11.21 -7.62
CA LYS A 273 17.74 10.71 -8.67
C LYS A 273 16.56 10.00 -8.03
N ILE A 274 15.46 9.92 -8.74
CA ILE A 274 14.29 9.15 -8.34
C ILE A 274 14.28 7.86 -9.16
N ASN A 275 14.22 6.70 -8.48
CA ASN A 275 14.18 5.42 -9.14
C ASN A 275 12.77 5.12 -9.70
N GLN A 276 12.61 3.99 -10.38
CA GLN A 276 11.33 3.60 -11.00
C GLN A 276 10.20 3.40 -9.98
N LEU A 277 10.53 3.04 -8.75
CA LEU A 277 9.58 2.86 -7.66
C LEU A 277 9.24 4.17 -6.91
N GLY A 278 9.92 5.28 -7.25
CA GLY A 278 9.70 6.58 -6.63
C GLY A 278 10.58 6.86 -5.41
N PHE A 279 11.57 6.02 -5.09
CA PHE A 279 12.51 6.29 -4.00
C PHE A 279 13.68 7.14 -4.49
N ILE A 280 14.20 7.98 -3.58
CA ILE A 280 15.31 8.87 -3.88
C ILE A 280 16.62 8.12 -3.67
N GLU A 281 17.42 8.05 -4.70
CA GLU A 281 18.74 7.44 -4.70
C GLU A 281 19.84 8.50 -4.88
N THR A 282 21.00 8.25 -4.30
CA THR A 282 22.17 9.12 -4.48
C THR A 282 23.43 8.26 -4.59
N PRO A 283 24.45 8.71 -5.36
CA PRO A 283 25.67 7.95 -5.51
C PRO A 283 26.55 8.05 -4.25
N TYR A 284 27.05 6.91 -3.80
CA TYR A 284 28.04 6.80 -2.73
C TYR A 284 29.28 6.07 -3.22
N ARG A 285 30.42 6.34 -2.61
CA ARG A 285 31.62 5.55 -2.77
C ARG A 285 31.74 4.56 -1.63
N LYS A 286 31.97 3.29 -1.97
CA LYS A 286 32.17 2.25 -0.98
C LYS A 286 33.54 2.46 -0.30
N VAL A 287 33.57 2.28 1.02
CA VAL A 287 34.80 2.28 1.81
C VAL A 287 35.00 0.88 2.40
N ALA A 288 36.13 0.27 2.12
CA ALA A 288 36.51 -1.01 2.68
C ALA A 288 37.93 -0.91 3.29
N ASN A 289 38.09 -1.36 4.53
CA ASN A 289 39.38 -1.35 5.24
C ASN A 289 40.08 0.05 5.22
N GLY A 290 39.30 1.13 5.37
CA GLY A 290 39.84 2.49 5.35
C GLY A 290 40.24 3.04 3.96
N LYS A 291 40.05 2.27 2.90
CA LYS A 291 40.32 2.70 1.52
C LYS A 291 39.01 2.92 0.77
N VAL A 292 38.97 4.04 0.05
CA VAL A 292 37.81 4.41 -0.79
C VAL A 292 37.90 3.68 -2.12
N ASP A 293 36.86 2.92 -2.46
CA ASP A 293 36.68 2.38 -3.80
C ASP A 293 36.24 3.50 -4.75
N LEU A 294 36.81 3.53 -5.96
CA LEU A 294 36.43 4.51 -6.98
C LEU A 294 35.08 4.21 -7.64
N SER A 295 34.55 2.99 -7.45
CA SER A 295 33.22 2.63 -7.92
C SER A 295 32.14 3.41 -7.19
N LEU A 296 31.09 3.83 -7.94
CA LEU A 296 29.91 4.48 -7.39
C LEU A 296 28.80 3.45 -7.21
N ILE A 297 28.19 3.46 -6.05
CA ILE A 297 26.96 2.69 -5.77
C ILE A 297 25.82 3.67 -5.54
N HIS A 298 24.64 3.37 -6.08
CA HIS A 298 23.42 4.13 -5.82
C HIS A 298 22.66 3.49 -4.65
N ILE A 299 22.39 4.30 -3.63
CA ILE A 299 21.69 3.88 -2.41
C ILE A 299 20.46 4.77 -2.22
#